data_6f5d4b01a4fbc7e01c0be08acbc5e27d
#
_entry.id   6f5d4b01a4fbc7e01c0be08acbc5e27d
#
_cell.length_a   1.000
_cell.length_b   1.000
_cell.length_c   1.000
_cell.angle_alpha   90.00
_cell.angle_beta   90.00
_cell.angle_gamma   90.00
#
_symmetry.space_group_name_H-M   'P 1'
#
loop_
_entity.id
_entity.type
_entity.pdbx_description
1 polymer ?
#
loop_
_entity_poly.entity_id
_entity_poly.type
_entity_poly.pdbx_seq_one_letter_code
_entity_poly.pdbx_strand_id
1 'polypeptide(L)'
;LVRDPVVLTATLPRFLQPGDTSSMLLEITHAAGPTGRVGLDVVAEGVTLTGPVPSGLDLAEKQTQTVRLPLSAGDIGDHSITVALTTPGGRQLTRTLTLPVRDNTPETATTRRFTLAAGDTFTLDANVFANLRPGSGEVVLSAGPLARIDAPELLATLDRYPYGCTEQVTSQAMPLLYLSSVAEAMGLAAPGQVDERIEKAVAQILTRQASNGAFGLWGAYSGDFWLDAYVTDFLSRAQAEGHTVPPIAFRMALDNLRNRVNYAPDFARDINNGGEDLAYALMVLAREGAANMGDLRYYADVKGDDFATPLAAAQLGAALAKNGGIGIAERTPKRRAS
;
A
#
# COMPACT_ATOMS: atom_id res chain seq x y z
N LEU A 1 25.48 -25.85 -33.16
CA LEU A 1 25.14 -24.49 -32.72
C LEU A 1 25.29 -23.56 -33.92
N VAL A 2 24.20 -23.04 -34.45
CA VAL A 2 24.21 -22.00 -35.48
C VAL A 2 24.44 -20.68 -34.76
N ARG A 3 25.53 -19.97 -35.06
CA ARG A 3 25.80 -18.61 -34.58
C ARG A 3 25.69 -17.66 -35.75
N ASP A 4 25.19 -16.46 -35.50
CA ASP A 4 25.26 -15.38 -36.46
C ASP A 4 26.73 -15.00 -36.70
N PRO A 5 27.13 -14.64 -37.95
CA PRO A 5 28.51 -14.31 -38.26
C PRO A 5 29.00 -13.07 -37.49
N VAL A 6 28.09 -12.18 -37.13
CA VAL A 6 28.36 -11.01 -36.28
C VAL A 6 27.39 -11.05 -35.11
N VAL A 7 27.86 -10.84 -33.89
CA VAL A 7 27.05 -10.80 -32.67
C VAL A 7 26.96 -9.36 -32.19
N LEU A 8 25.74 -8.89 -31.96
CA LEU A 8 25.44 -7.60 -31.38
C LEU A 8 24.99 -7.75 -29.95
N THR A 9 25.71 -7.15 -29.01
CA THR A 9 25.27 -6.92 -27.64
C THR A 9 25.02 -5.42 -27.48
N ALA A 10 23.84 -5.07 -26.98
CA ALA A 10 23.46 -3.69 -26.72
C ALA A 10 23.07 -3.53 -25.26
N THR A 11 23.65 -2.53 -24.62
CA THR A 11 23.42 -2.20 -23.21
C THR A 11 22.87 -0.81 -23.10
N LEU A 12 21.73 -0.66 -22.38
CA LEU A 12 21.05 0.58 -22.07
C LEU A 12 20.96 0.79 -20.56
N PRO A 13 20.77 2.01 -20.08
CA PRO A 13 20.28 2.27 -18.74
C PRO A 13 18.96 1.54 -18.50
N ARG A 14 18.70 1.17 -17.27
CA ARG A 14 17.44 0.51 -16.92
C ARG A 14 16.23 1.42 -17.15
N PHE A 15 16.39 2.71 -16.90
CA PHE A 15 15.43 3.79 -17.18
C PHE A 15 16.17 5.13 -17.16
N LEU A 16 15.51 6.19 -17.64
CA LEU A 16 15.93 7.58 -17.53
C LEU A 16 14.77 8.43 -17.03
N GLN A 17 15.08 9.60 -16.48
CA GLN A 17 14.10 10.66 -16.23
C GLN A 17 13.99 11.59 -17.46
N PRO A 18 12.89 12.31 -17.62
CA PRO A 18 12.78 13.33 -18.66
C PRO A 18 13.96 14.32 -18.62
N GLY A 19 14.64 14.50 -19.75
CA GLY A 19 15.79 15.39 -19.86
C GLY A 19 17.14 14.81 -19.40
N ASP A 20 17.17 13.60 -18.84
CA ASP A 20 18.42 12.93 -18.49
C ASP A 20 19.26 12.65 -19.76
N THR A 21 20.58 12.66 -19.57
CA THR A 21 21.54 12.26 -20.58
C THR A 21 22.28 11.00 -20.15
N SER A 22 22.50 10.09 -21.09
CA SER A 22 23.21 8.84 -20.85
C SER A 22 23.87 8.35 -22.13
N SER A 23 24.18 7.07 -22.22
CA SER A 23 24.69 6.47 -23.46
C SER A 23 24.26 5.02 -23.60
N MET A 24 23.98 4.62 -24.84
CA MET A 24 23.89 3.22 -25.25
C MET A 24 25.26 2.70 -25.58
N LEU A 25 25.57 1.49 -25.15
CA LEU A 25 26.79 0.79 -25.51
C LEU A 25 26.46 -0.37 -26.45
N LEU A 26 27.10 -0.38 -27.62
CA LEU A 26 27.00 -1.47 -28.56
C LEU A 26 28.36 -2.20 -28.62
N GLU A 27 28.34 -3.50 -28.38
CA GLU A 27 29.49 -4.38 -28.59
C GLU A 27 29.21 -5.26 -29.80
N ILE A 28 30.03 -5.10 -30.85
CA ILE A 28 29.86 -5.79 -32.12
C ILE A 28 31.07 -6.72 -32.31
N THR A 29 30.81 -8.02 -32.29
CA THR A 29 31.85 -9.07 -32.30
C THR A 29 31.75 -9.88 -33.58
N HIS A 30 32.87 -10.01 -34.29
CA HIS A 30 33.02 -10.99 -35.38
C HIS A 30 33.10 -12.40 -34.78
N ALA A 31 32.11 -13.23 -35.08
CA ALA A 31 32.04 -14.60 -34.56
C ALA A 31 32.46 -15.65 -35.62
N ALA A 32 32.12 -15.42 -36.87
CA ALA A 32 32.42 -16.32 -37.97
C ALA A 32 32.18 -15.63 -39.34
N GLY A 33 32.57 -16.27 -40.43
CA GLY A 33 32.29 -15.83 -41.80
C GLY A 33 33.23 -14.75 -42.31
N PRO A 34 32.87 -14.04 -43.40
CA PRO A 34 33.73 -13.02 -44.00
C PRO A 34 34.01 -11.88 -43.03
N THR A 35 35.29 -11.46 -42.99
CA THR A 35 35.73 -10.22 -42.32
C THR A 35 35.50 -9.02 -43.24
N GLY A 36 35.48 -7.81 -42.66
CA GLY A 36 35.33 -6.57 -43.40
C GLY A 36 34.34 -5.61 -42.75
N ARG A 37 33.81 -4.70 -43.55
CA ARG A 37 32.95 -3.62 -43.09
C ARG A 37 31.54 -4.14 -42.71
N VAL A 38 31.17 -3.88 -41.47
CA VAL A 38 29.81 -4.07 -40.95
C VAL A 38 29.11 -2.73 -40.97
N GLY A 39 27.99 -2.63 -41.69
CA GLY A 39 27.13 -1.43 -41.66
C GLY A 39 26.38 -1.33 -40.33
N LEU A 40 26.27 -0.14 -39.81
CA LEU A 40 25.52 0.15 -38.58
C LEU A 40 24.51 1.27 -38.87
N ASP A 41 23.27 1.03 -38.54
CA ASP A 41 22.19 2.01 -38.54
C ASP A 41 21.45 1.96 -37.20
N VAL A 42 21.08 3.13 -36.64
CA VAL A 42 20.41 3.23 -35.37
C VAL A 42 19.31 4.27 -35.47
N VAL A 43 18.06 3.84 -35.24
CA VAL A 43 16.89 4.67 -35.21
C VAL A 43 16.34 4.68 -33.79
N ALA A 44 16.10 5.86 -33.22
CA ALA A 44 15.54 6.05 -31.91
C ALA A 44 14.24 6.84 -31.99
N GLU A 45 13.22 6.38 -31.31
CA GLU A 45 11.91 7.03 -31.20
C GLU A 45 11.66 7.43 -29.75
N GLY A 46 11.32 8.71 -29.54
CA GLY A 46 11.04 9.28 -28.21
C GLY A 46 12.29 9.57 -27.35
N VAL A 47 13.48 9.18 -27.82
CA VAL A 47 14.77 9.60 -27.27
C VAL A 47 15.64 10.15 -28.39
N THR A 48 16.57 11.05 -28.07
CA THR A 48 17.40 11.70 -29.05
C THR A 48 18.84 11.18 -28.93
N LEU A 49 19.41 10.69 -30.03
CA LEU A 49 20.85 10.43 -30.14
C LEU A 49 21.60 11.77 -30.25
N THR A 50 22.43 12.09 -29.27
CA THR A 50 23.11 13.39 -29.18
C THR A 50 24.51 13.38 -29.77
N GLY A 51 24.98 12.23 -30.30
CA GLY A 51 26.25 12.06 -30.93
C GLY A 51 26.15 11.38 -32.31
N PRO A 52 27.22 11.40 -33.12
CA PRO A 52 27.24 10.79 -34.44
C PRO A 52 27.12 9.25 -34.33
N VAL A 53 26.32 8.67 -35.18
CA VAL A 53 26.24 7.22 -35.38
C VAL A 53 27.22 6.86 -36.50
N PRO A 54 28.25 6.03 -36.27
CA PRO A 54 29.12 5.57 -37.34
C PRO A 54 28.33 4.76 -38.36
N SER A 55 28.50 5.02 -39.65
CA SER A 55 27.79 4.28 -40.70
C SER A 55 28.28 2.84 -40.88
N GLY A 56 29.36 2.45 -40.22
CA GLY A 56 29.90 1.11 -40.23
C GLY A 56 31.26 1.02 -39.53
N LEU A 57 31.70 -0.21 -39.31
CA LEU A 57 32.88 -0.59 -38.58
C LEU A 57 33.63 -1.68 -39.35
N ASP A 58 34.95 -1.60 -39.43
CA ASP A 58 35.76 -2.66 -40.00
C ASP A 58 36.13 -3.68 -38.91
N LEU A 59 35.64 -4.91 -39.03
CA LEU A 59 35.87 -6.00 -38.06
C LEU A 59 36.87 -7.01 -38.64
N ALA A 60 37.98 -7.20 -37.94
CA ALA A 60 38.88 -8.32 -38.16
C ALA A 60 38.32 -9.62 -37.53
N GLU A 61 38.94 -10.75 -37.89
CA GLU A 61 38.55 -12.05 -37.35
C GLU A 61 38.62 -12.05 -35.80
N LYS A 62 37.53 -12.50 -35.14
CA LYS A 62 37.39 -12.58 -33.68
C LYS A 62 37.55 -11.24 -32.95
N GLN A 63 37.50 -10.13 -33.67
CA GLN A 63 37.55 -8.79 -33.05
C GLN A 63 36.21 -8.39 -32.51
N THR A 64 36.22 -7.69 -31.37
CA THR A 64 35.09 -6.95 -30.81
C THR A 64 35.39 -5.45 -30.91
N GLN A 65 34.44 -4.70 -31.44
CA GLN A 65 34.46 -3.24 -31.39
C GLN A 65 33.30 -2.71 -30.56
N THR A 66 33.58 -1.65 -29.80
CA THR A 66 32.62 -1.00 -28.94
C THR A 66 32.25 0.38 -29.47
N VAL A 67 30.97 0.64 -29.62
CA VAL A 67 30.44 1.94 -30.02
C VAL A 67 29.62 2.49 -28.87
N ARG A 68 29.94 3.70 -28.43
CA ARG A 68 29.18 4.42 -27.43
C ARG A 68 28.39 5.51 -28.13
N LEU A 69 27.06 5.47 -28.00
CA LEU A 69 26.11 6.43 -28.56
C LEU A 69 25.46 7.23 -27.44
N PRO A 70 25.85 8.51 -27.30
CA PRO A 70 25.20 9.39 -26.32
C PRO A 70 23.75 9.61 -26.71
N LEU A 71 22.87 9.68 -25.70
CA LEU A 71 21.45 9.89 -25.86
C LEU A 71 20.87 10.80 -24.77
N SER A 72 19.79 11.47 -25.09
CA SER A 72 18.98 12.27 -24.17
C SER A 72 17.57 11.76 -24.14
N ALA A 73 17.00 11.66 -22.94
CA ALA A 73 15.61 11.27 -22.73
C ALA A 73 14.64 12.37 -23.16
N GLY A 74 13.57 11.97 -23.81
CA GLY A 74 12.41 12.80 -24.12
C GLY A 74 11.35 12.74 -23.01
N ASP A 75 10.08 12.68 -23.42
CA ASP A 75 8.94 12.62 -22.53
C ASP A 75 8.81 11.25 -21.84
N ILE A 76 7.96 11.18 -20.81
CA ILE A 76 7.64 9.94 -20.13
C ILE A 76 6.97 8.96 -21.09
N GLY A 77 7.43 7.72 -21.08
CA GLY A 77 6.92 6.65 -21.93
C GLY A 77 7.92 5.51 -22.11
N ASP A 78 7.50 4.49 -22.83
CA ASP A 78 8.37 3.43 -23.30
C ASP A 78 8.82 3.79 -24.72
N HIS A 79 10.12 4.04 -24.88
CA HIS A 79 10.71 4.48 -26.13
C HIS A 79 11.48 3.34 -26.79
N SER A 80 11.47 3.31 -28.13
CA SER A 80 12.14 2.26 -28.89
C SER A 80 13.44 2.74 -29.50
N ILE A 81 14.45 1.88 -29.46
CA ILE A 81 15.73 2.07 -30.18
C ILE A 81 15.97 0.82 -31.02
N THR A 82 15.99 0.99 -32.33
CA THR A 82 16.24 -0.10 -33.26
C THR A 82 17.67 0.02 -33.80
N VAL A 83 18.44 -1.03 -33.59
CA VAL A 83 19.82 -1.16 -34.11
C VAL A 83 19.82 -2.18 -35.23
N ALA A 84 20.23 -1.78 -36.41
CA ALA A 84 20.39 -2.65 -37.57
C ALA A 84 21.87 -2.76 -37.97
N LEU A 85 22.34 -3.99 -38.12
CA LEU A 85 23.68 -4.31 -38.63
C LEU A 85 23.54 -4.96 -39.99
N THR A 86 24.40 -4.56 -40.95
CA THR A 86 24.56 -5.25 -42.21
C THR A 86 25.95 -5.91 -42.24
N THR A 87 25.97 -7.25 -42.23
CA THR A 87 27.24 -8.01 -42.26
C THR A 87 27.97 -7.88 -43.62
N PRO A 88 29.28 -8.16 -43.68
CA PRO A 88 30.03 -8.15 -44.97
C PRO A 88 29.42 -9.08 -46.01
N GLY A 89 28.71 -10.13 -45.61
CA GLY A 89 27.99 -11.06 -46.50
C GLY A 89 26.58 -10.58 -46.89
N GLY A 90 26.20 -9.34 -46.55
CA GLY A 90 24.89 -8.75 -46.91
C GLY A 90 23.72 -9.15 -46.02
N ARG A 91 23.92 -9.95 -44.95
CA ARG A 91 22.86 -10.32 -44.02
C ARG A 91 22.55 -9.15 -43.07
N GLN A 92 21.28 -8.84 -42.92
CA GLN A 92 20.81 -7.88 -41.92
C GLN A 92 20.47 -8.58 -40.60
N LEU A 93 20.89 -7.94 -39.49
CA LEU A 93 20.58 -8.30 -38.12
C LEU A 93 19.94 -7.08 -37.46
N THR A 94 18.72 -7.21 -37.01
CA THR A 94 17.99 -6.10 -36.36
C THR A 94 17.68 -6.46 -34.90
N ARG A 95 17.88 -5.49 -34.02
CA ARG A 95 17.51 -5.61 -32.60
C ARG A 95 16.80 -4.34 -32.15
N THR A 96 15.59 -4.51 -31.64
CA THR A 96 14.83 -3.43 -31.01
C THR A 96 14.95 -3.53 -29.50
N LEU A 97 15.25 -2.41 -28.88
CA LEU A 97 15.43 -2.25 -27.44
C LEU A 97 14.40 -1.26 -26.93
N THR A 98 13.88 -1.48 -25.73
CA THR A 98 13.00 -0.52 -25.05
C THR A 98 13.80 0.22 -23.98
N LEU A 99 13.72 1.56 -24.00
CA LEU A 99 14.25 2.43 -22.95
C LEU A 99 13.07 3.15 -22.26
N PRO A 100 12.73 2.76 -21.05
CA PRO A 100 11.70 3.45 -20.28
C PRO A 100 12.18 4.84 -19.84
N VAL A 101 11.39 5.87 -20.08
CA VAL A 101 11.53 7.19 -19.44
C VAL A 101 10.44 7.31 -18.39
N ARG A 102 10.83 7.45 -17.14
CA ARG A 102 9.93 7.45 -15.98
C ARG A 102 10.19 8.66 -15.11
N ASP A 103 9.15 9.13 -14.46
CA ASP A 103 9.33 10.04 -13.34
C ASP A 103 9.75 9.24 -12.10
N ASN A 104 10.88 9.60 -11.54
CA ASN A 104 11.39 9.02 -10.30
C ASN A 104 11.38 10.06 -9.15
N THR A 105 10.75 11.21 -9.38
CA THR A 105 10.54 12.21 -8.33
C THR A 105 9.46 11.68 -7.38
N PRO A 106 9.71 11.66 -6.05
CA PRO A 106 8.70 11.25 -5.09
C PRO A 106 7.44 12.09 -5.22
N GLU A 107 6.27 11.47 -5.05
CA GLU A 107 5.03 12.22 -4.93
C GLU A 107 5.09 13.12 -3.69
N THR A 108 4.67 14.35 -3.86
CA THR A 108 4.53 15.31 -2.76
C THR A 108 3.07 15.65 -2.55
N ALA A 109 2.60 15.58 -1.32
CA ALA A 109 1.26 15.99 -0.94
C ALA A 109 1.30 17.25 -0.08
N THR A 110 0.39 18.17 -0.34
CA THR A 110 0.18 19.37 0.50
C THR A 110 -1.27 19.41 0.93
N THR A 111 -1.50 19.31 2.24
CA THR A 111 -2.84 19.40 2.81
C THR A 111 -3.07 20.79 3.38
N ARG A 112 -4.18 21.42 3.01
CA ARG A 112 -4.66 22.67 3.58
C ARG A 112 -6.00 22.47 4.25
N ARG A 113 -6.12 22.90 5.50
CA ARG A 113 -7.39 22.86 6.25
C ARG A 113 -7.83 24.28 6.57
N PHE A 114 -9.08 24.57 6.35
CA PHE A 114 -9.70 25.85 6.65
C PHE A 114 -11.17 25.66 7.01
N THR A 115 -11.73 26.63 7.71
CA THR A 115 -13.13 26.64 8.07
C THR A 115 -13.83 27.72 7.22
N LEU A 116 -14.94 27.35 6.60
CA LEU A 116 -15.84 28.27 5.92
C LEU A 116 -17.00 28.61 6.85
N ALA A 117 -17.23 29.90 7.07
CA ALA A 117 -18.44 30.33 7.76
C ALA A 117 -19.67 30.20 6.85
N ALA A 118 -20.86 30.20 7.43
CA ALA A 118 -22.08 30.17 6.65
C ALA A 118 -22.19 31.38 5.74
N GLY A 119 -22.31 31.15 4.44
CA GLY A 119 -22.35 32.20 3.40
C GLY A 119 -21.00 32.53 2.75
N ASP A 120 -19.89 31.99 3.27
CA ASP A 120 -18.57 32.19 2.64
C ASP A 120 -18.41 31.30 1.40
N THR A 121 -17.55 31.75 0.49
CA THR A 121 -17.22 31.03 -0.74
C THR A 121 -15.73 30.69 -0.75
N PHE A 122 -15.42 29.45 -1.08
CA PHE A 122 -14.07 28.98 -1.41
C PHE A 122 -13.91 28.86 -2.93
N THR A 123 -12.86 29.43 -3.49
CA THR A 123 -12.53 29.32 -4.90
C THR A 123 -11.27 28.48 -5.08
N LEU A 124 -11.40 27.38 -5.83
CA LEU A 124 -10.27 26.58 -6.30
C LEU A 124 -9.96 27.01 -7.73
N ASP A 125 -8.73 27.46 -7.97
CA ASP A 125 -8.26 27.85 -9.29
C ASP A 125 -7.04 27.04 -9.75
N ALA A 126 -6.61 27.24 -10.99
CA ALA A 126 -5.49 26.48 -11.58
C ALA A 126 -4.13 26.73 -10.89
N ASN A 127 -4.02 27.76 -10.05
CA ASN A 127 -2.76 28.05 -9.32
C ASN A 127 -2.42 26.96 -8.32
N VAL A 128 -3.36 26.10 -7.94
CA VAL A 128 -3.08 24.93 -7.09
C VAL A 128 -2.05 23.99 -7.73
N PHE A 129 -1.96 23.99 -9.08
CA PHE A 129 -1.03 23.17 -9.86
C PHE A 129 0.24 23.92 -10.29
N ALA A 130 0.43 25.20 -9.90
CA ALA A 130 1.49 26.06 -10.43
C ALA A 130 2.91 25.50 -10.24
N ASN A 131 3.15 24.71 -9.20
CA ASN A 131 4.45 24.11 -8.91
C ASN A 131 4.53 22.61 -9.24
N LEU A 132 3.54 22.09 -9.95
CA LEU A 132 3.51 20.69 -10.35
C LEU A 132 3.82 20.57 -11.84
N ARG A 133 4.38 19.45 -12.24
CA ARG A 133 4.55 19.16 -13.66
C ARG A 133 3.17 19.07 -14.34
N PRO A 134 2.99 19.64 -15.53
CA PRO A 134 1.72 19.57 -16.23
C PRO A 134 1.22 18.12 -16.37
N GLY A 135 -0.03 17.89 -15.96
CA GLY A 135 -0.68 16.59 -16.04
C GLY A 135 -0.33 15.59 -14.92
N SER A 136 0.53 15.96 -13.96
CA SER A 136 0.89 15.07 -12.85
C SER A 136 0.18 15.38 -11.53
N GLY A 137 -0.57 16.48 -11.45
CA GLY A 137 -1.22 16.92 -10.23
C GLY A 137 -2.65 16.42 -10.09
N GLU A 138 -3.00 16.02 -8.87
CA GLU A 138 -4.37 15.70 -8.46
C GLU A 138 -4.76 16.57 -7.28
N VAL A 139 -6.03 16.99 -7.21
CA VAL A 139 -6.58 17.72 -6.07
C VAL A 139 -7.81 16.99 -5.57
N VAL A 140 -7.80 16.68 -4.28
CA VAL A 140 -8.96 16.14 -3.58
C VAL A 140 -9.51 17.23 -2.66
N LEU A 141 -10.76 17.60 -2.82
CA LEU A 141 -11.47 18.56 -1.98
C LEU A 141 -12.50 17.82 -1.12
N SER A 142 -12.31 17.84 0.20
CA SER A 142 -13.26 17.32 1.17
C SER A 142 -13.96 18.45 1.90
N ALA A 143 -15.28 18.47 1.91
CA ALA A 143 -16.08 19.44 2.63
C ALA A 143 -17.10 18.73 3.53
N GLY A 144 -17.18 19.14 4.81
CA GLY A 144 -18.15 18.57 5.74
C GLY A 144 -17.96 19.08 7.18
N PRO A 145 -18.93 18.84 8.07
CA PRO A 145 -18.89 19.32 9.46
C PRO A 145 -17.79 18.62 10.30
N LEU A 146 -17.29 17.46 9.87
CA LEU A 146 -16.29 16.64 10.55
C LEU A 146 -14.93 16.61 9.83
N ALA A 147 -14.65 17.58 8.97
CA ALA A 147 -13.41 17.65 8.17
C ALA A 147 -12.11 17.85 9.00
N ARG A 148 -12.12 17.52 10.29
CA ARG A 148 -10.91 17.48 11.13
C ARG A 148 -10.06 16.24 10.87
N ILE A 149 -10.64 15.20 10.28
CA ILE A 149 -9.97 13.96 9.89
C ILE A 149 -9.87 13.95 8.38
N ASP A 150 -8.66 13.88 7.86
CA ASP A 150 -8.43 13.70 6.43
C ASP A 150 -8.65 12.24 6.03
N ALA A 151 -9.93 11.86 5.97
CA ALA A 151 -10.31 10.49 5.61
C ALA A 151 -9.81 10.09 4.21
N PRO A 152 -9.85 10.97 3.17
CA PRO A 152 -9.28 10.66 1.88
C PRO A 152 -7.80 10.30 1.93
N GLU A 153 -6.95 11.16 2.52
CA GLU A 153 -5.51 10.90 2.61
C GLU A 153 -5.19 9.62 3.40
N LEU A 154 -5.93 9.39 4.50
CA LEU A 154 -5.79 8.17 5.30
C LEU A 154 -6.14 6.91 4.48
N LEU A 155 -7.24 6.94 3.74
CA LEU A 155 -7.64 5.83 2.86
C LEU A 155 -6.60 5.57 1.78
N ALA A 156 -6.11 6.61 1.10
CA ALA A 156 -5.09 6.49 0.08
C ALA A 156 -3.77 5.93 0.64
N THR A 157 -3.38 6.35 1.84
CA THR A 157 -2.18 5.85 2.53
C THR A 157 -2.32 4.37 2.88
N LEU A 158 -3.47 3.96 3.42
CA LEU A 158 -3.74 2.56 3.75
C LEU A 158 -3.79 1.67 2.49
N ASP A 159 -4.37 2.17 1.39
CA ASP A 159 -4.49 1.43 0.14
C ASP A 159 -3.14 1.15 -0.53
N ARG A 160 -2.19 2.09 -0.42
CA ARG A 160 -0.84 1.97 -1.00
C ARG A 160 0.10 1.06 -0.22
N TYR A 161 -0.29 0.56 0.94
CA TYR A 161 0.61 -0.23 1.77
C TYR A 161 0.90 -1.59 1.09
N PRO A 162 2.18 -1.88 0.75
CA PRO A 162 2.51 -2.96 -0.19
C PRO A 162 2.49 -4.37 0.44
N TYR A 163 2.42 -4.45 1.76
CA TYR A 163 2.48 -5.72 2.47
C TYR A 163 1.10 -6.16 2.92
N GLY A 164 0.83 -7.45 2.89
CA GLY A 164 -0.49 -8.00 3.20
C GLY A 164 -0.48 -8.85 4.48
N CYS A 165 0.14 -8.40 5.58
CA CYS A 165 -0.02 -9.10 6.86
C CYS A 165 -1.46 -8.95 7.38
N THR A 166 -1.86 -9.75 8.37
CA THR A 166 -3.23 -9.75 8.88
C THR A 166 -3.66 -8.38 9.39
N GLU A 167 -2.78 -7.68 10.11
CA GLU A 167 -3.04 -6.33 10.60
C GLU A 167 -3.32 -5.38 9.44
N GLN A 168 -2.49 -5.39 8.40
CA GLN A 168 -2.61 -4.49 7.26
C GLN A 168 -3.85 -4.76 6.41
N VAL A 169 -4.17 -6.02 6.15
CA VAL A 169 -5.41 -6.40 5.46
C VAL A 169 -6.63 -5.92 6.25
N THR A 170 -6.59 -6.05 7.57
CA THR A 170 -7.65 -5.55 8.46
C THR A 170 -7.74 -4.02 8.41
N SER A 171 -6.59 -3.33 8.47
CA SER A 171 -6.51 -1.85 8.44
C SER A 171 -6.96 -1.26 7.12
N GLN A 172 -6.74 -1.95 6.00
CA GLN A 172 -7.26 -1.56 4.69
C GLN A 172 -8.77 -1.75 4.57
N ALA A 173 -9.30 -2.84 5.11
CA ALA A 173 -10.71 -3.20 4.96
C ALA A 173 -11.65 -2.52 6.00
N MET A 174 -11.19 -2.33 7.24
CA MET A 174 -12.00 -1.75 8.32
C MET A 174 -12.62 -0.39 7.96
N PRO A 175 -11.91 0.60 7.43
CA PRO A 175 -12.52 1.87 7.08
C PRO A 175 -13.49 1.77 5.88
N LEU A 176 -13.32 0.81 4.98
CA LEU A 176 -14.22 0.62 3.85
C LEU A 176 -15.64 0.27 4.28
N LEU A 177 -15.82 -0.34 5.45
CA LEU A 177 -17.13 -0.61 6.03
C LEU A 177 -18.00 0.65 6.20
N TYR A 178 -17.37 1.82 6.39
CA TYR A 178 -18.07 3.07 6.70
C TYR A 178 -17.75 4.22 5.72
N LEU A 179 -16.73 4.08 4.92
CA LEU A 179 -16.22 5.13 4.02
C LEU A 179 -16.24 4.69 2.55
N SER A 180 -17.13 3.75 2.20
CA SER A 180 -17.26 3.24 0.83
C SER A 180 -17.45 4.35 -0.21
N SER A 181 -18.35 5.28 0.04
CA SER A 181 -18.61 6.41 -0.86
C SER A 181 -17.38 7.34 -1.04
N VAL A 182 -16.57 7.49 0.00
CA VAL A 182 -15.31 8.25 -0.08
C VAL A 182 -14.28 7.51 -0.92
N ALA A 183 -14.13 6.20 -0.70
CA ALA A 183 -13.20 5.37 -1.46
C ALA A 183 -13.56 5.33 -2.96
N GLU A 184 -14.84 5.24 -3.30
CA GLU A 184 -15.34 5.30 -4.67
C GLU A 184 -15.07 6.68 -5.32
N ALA A 185 -15.36 7.76 -4.60
CA ALA A 185 -15.12 9.13 -5.09
C ALA A 185 -13.63 9.42 -5.35
N MET A 186 -12.73 8.74 -4.63
CA MET A 186 -11.29 8.82 -4.82
C MET A 186 -10.73 7.87 -5.89
N GLY A 187 -11.57 7.04 -6.51
CA GLY A 187 -11.12 6.04 -7.47
C GLY A 187 -10.29 4.89 -6.87
N LEU A 188 -10.29 4.73 -5.55
CA LEU A 188 -9.64 3.61 -4.86
C LEU A 188 -10.39 2.29 -5.04
N ALA A 189 -11.67 2.37 -5.39
CA ALA A 189 -12.50 1.24 -5.80
C ALA A 189 -13.48 1.72 -6.86
N ALA A 190 -13.78 0.90 -7.85
CA ALA A 190 -14.91 1.18 -8.75
C ALA A 190 -16.23 1.01 -7.98
N PRO A 191 -17.32 1.69 -8.39
CA PRO A 191 -18.63 1.52 -7.79
C PRO A 191 -19.02 0.04 -7.67
N GLY A 192 -19.38 -0.40 -6.48
CA GLY A 192 -19.75 -1.79 -6.17
C GLY A 192 -18.57 -2.76 -5.96
N GLN A 193 -17.33 -2.34 -6.06
CA GLN A 193 -16.15 -3.17 -5.76
C GLN A 193 -15.72 -3.15 -4.29
N VAL A 194 -16.27 -2.25 -3.48
CA VAL A 194 -15.92 -2.15 -2.05
C VAL A 194 -16.31 -3.42 -1.32
N ASP A 195 -17.50 -3.94 -1.57
CA ASP A 195 -17.99 -5.18 -0.97
C ASP A 195 -17.08 -6.37 -1.30
N GLU A 196 -16.68 -6.51 -2.56
CA GLU A 196 -15.75 -7.54 -3.00
C GLU A 196 -14.39 -7.44 -2.27
N ARG A 197 -13.89 -6.22 -2.06
CA ARG A 197 -12.65 -5.98 -1.30
C ARG A 197 -12.78 -6.40 0.15
N ILE A 198 -13.91 -6.10 0.79
CA ILE A 198 -14.19 -6.50 2.18
C ILE A 198 -14.30 -8.02 2.29
N GLU A 199 -15.06 -8.67 1.40
CA GLU A 199 -15.19 -10.13 1.38
C GLU A 199 -13.85 -10.83 1.14
N LYS A 200 -13.04 -10.31 0.24
CA LYS A 200 -11.69 -10.81 -0.01
C LYS A 200 -10.79 -10.66 1.23
N ALA A 201 -10.88 -9.53 1.94
CA ALA A 201 -10.15 -9.33 3.17
C ALA A 201 -10.58 -10.32 4.26
N VAL A 202 -11.88 -10.54 4.45
CA VAL A 202 -12.41 -11.56 5.36
C VAL A 202 -11.86 -12.94 5.00
N ALA A 203 -11.96 -13.35 3.74
CA ALA A 203 -11.46 -14.64 3.28
C ALA A 203 -9.95 -14.79 3.53
N GLN A 204 -9.16 -13.77 3.23
CA GLN A 204 -7.71 -13.78 3.43
C GLN A 204 -7.34 -13.88 4.92
N ILE A 205 -7.99 -13.12 5.79
CA ILE A 205 -7.78 -13.15 7.23
C ILE A 205 -8.09 -14.53 7.81
N LEU A 206 -9.17 -15.14 7.37
CA LEU A 206 -9.58 -16.48 7.84
C LEU A 206 -8.59 -17.58 7.45
N THR A 207 -7.80 -17.44 6.39
CA THR A 207 -6.70 -18.38 6.09
C THR A 207 -5.60 -18.37 7.14
N ARG A 208 -5.58 -17.35 8.01
CA ARG A 208 -4.58 -17.16 9.06
C ARG A 208 -5.13 -17.39 10.46
N GLN A 209 -6.35 -17.90 10.54
CA GLN A 209 -6.95 -18.30 11.81
C GLN A 209 -6.40 -19.67 12.24
N ALA A 210 -5.86 -19.73 13.44
CA ALA A 210 -5.38 -20.96 14.06
C ALA A 210 -6.56 -21.80 14.61
N SER A 211 -6.32 -23.08 14.90
CA SER A 211 -7.33 -24.00 15.44
C SER A 211 -7.91 -23.60 16.80
N ASN A 212 -7.23 -22.75 17.56
CA ASN A 212 -7.70 -22.17 18.81
C ASN A 212 -8.47 -20.85 18.61
N GLY A 213 -8.67 -20.40 17.38
CA GLY A 213 -9.38 -19.16 17.04
C GLY A 213 -8.51 -17.91 16.98
N ALA A 214 -7.23 -17.98 17.36
CA ALA A 214 -6.29 -16.87 17.28
C ALA A 214 -5.88 -16.55 15.85
N PHE A 215 -5.38 -15.33 15.60
CA PHE A 215 -4.89 -14.89 14.30
C PHE A 215 -3.40 -14.61 14.32
N GLY A 216 -2.67 -15.18 13.35
CA GLY A 216 -1.27 -14.86 13.16
C GLY A 216 -1.07 -13.78 12.09
N LEU A 217 0.06 -13.09 12.13
CA LEU A 217 0.39 -12.03 11.16
C LEU A 217 0.50 -12.55 9.72
N TRP A 218 1.14 -13.70 9.52
CA TRP A 218 1.46 -14.24 8.20
C TRP A 218 0.93 -15.65 7.95
N GLY A 219 0.42 -16.31 8.98
CA GLY A 219 -0.08 -17.69 8.89
C GLY A 219 -0.95 -18.05 10.07
N ALA A 220 -1.48 -19.27 10.09
CA ALA A 220 -2.38 -19.78 11.11
C ALA A 220 -1.60 -20.23 12.36
N TYR A 221 -1.32 -19.29 13.27
CA TYR A 221 -0.69 -19.54 14.58
C TYR A 221 -1.23 -18.56 15.63
N SER A 222 -1.03 -18.86 16.91
CA SER A 222 -1.39 -17.95 17.98
C SER A 222 -0.45 -16.75 17.97
N GLY A 223 -1.02 -15.60 17.76
CA GLY A 223 -0.30 -14.33 17.64
C GLY A 223 -0.44 -13.44 18.87
N ASP A 224 -0.50 -12.17 18.59
CA ASP A 224 -0.63 -11.07 19.53
C ASP A 224 -2.06 -10.90 20.03
N PHE A 225 -2.24 -10.50 21.32
CA PHE A 225 -3.56 -10.34 21.91
C PHE A 225 -4.32 -9.16 21.28
N TRP A 226 -3.62 -8.07 21.04
CA TRP A 226 -4.21 -6.91 20.37
C TRP A 226 -4.70 -7.27 18.97
N LEU A 227 -3.90 -8.03 18.21
CA LEU A 227 -4.28 -8.48 16.86
C LEU A 227 -5.54 -9.34 16.88
N ASP A 228 -5.65 -10.27 17.84
CA ASP A 228 -6.85 -11.09 18.01
C ASP A 228 -8.10 -10.21 18.25
N ALA A 229 -7.98 -9.18 19.10
CA ALA A 229 -9.05 -8.23 19.35
C ALA A 229 -9.41 -7.40 18.13
N TYR A 230 -8.39 -6.89 17.41
CA TYR A 230 -8.57 -6.05 16.23
C TYR A 230 -9.23 -6.77 15.07
N VAL A 231 -8.77 -7.99 14.78
CA VAL A 231 -9.36 -8.82 13.74
C VAL A 231 -10.80 -9.23 14.09
N THR A 232 -11.04 -9.62 15.36
CA THR A 232 -12.39 -9.99 15.79
C THR A 232 -13.33 -8.78 15.75
N ASP A 233 -12.86 -7.57 16.06
CA ASP A 233 -13.60 -6.31 15.89
C ASP A 233 -14.00 -6.09 14.42
N PHE A 234 -13.05 -6.26 13.49
CA PHE A 234 -13.34 -6.16 12.06
C PHE A 234 -14.40 -7.17 11.62
N LEU A 235 -14.25 -8.44 11.97
CA LEU A 235 -15.20 -9.49 11.60
C LEU A 235 -16.60 -9.22 12.16
N SER A 236 -16.69 -8.75 13.42
CA SER A 236 -17.92 -8.34 14.05
C SER A 236 -18.61 -7.20 13.31
N ARG A 237 -17.86 -6.16 12.95
CA ARG A 237 -18.39 -5.01 12.20
C ARG A 237 -18.79 -5.38 10.78
N ALA A 238 -17.97 -6.18 10.10
CA ALA A 238 -18.26 -6.67 8.75
C ALA A 238 -19.60 -7.44 8.75
N GLN A 239 -19.82 -8.30 9.75
CA GLN A 239 -21.09 -9.03 9.89
C GLN A 239 -22.26 -8.07 10.17
N ALA A 240 -22.08 -7.05 11.00
CA ALA A 240 -23.10 -6.04 11.30
C ALA A 240 -23.49 -5.21 10.07
N GLU A 241 -22.54 -4.94 9.18
CA GLU A 241 -22.77 -4.24 7.89
C GLU A 241 -23.28 -5.19 6.78
N GLY A 242 -23.51 -6.47 7.08
CA GLY A 242 -24.13 -7.41 6.15
C GLY A 242 -23.17 -8.29 5.33
N HIS A 243 -21.87 -8.19 5.56
CA HIS A 243 -20.90 -9.03 4.88
C HIS A 243 -20.85 -10.45 5.46
N THR A 244 -20.50 -11.42 4.62
CA THR A 244 -20.49 -12.83 5.01
C THR A 244 -19.26 -13.18 5.85
N VAL A 245 -19.48 -13.49 7.12
CA VAL A 245 -18.45 -14.03 8.03
C VAL A 245 -18.89 -15.44 8.46
N PRO A 246 -18.08 -16.51 8.21
CA PRO A 246 -18.44 -17.87 8.61
C PRO A 246 -18.69 -18.00 10.11
N PRO A 247 -19.89 -18.48 10.56
CA PRO A 247 -20.27 -18.44 11.98
C PRO A 247 -19.35 -19.24 12.90
N ILE A 248 -18.78 -20.34 12.39
CA ILE A 248 -17.86 -21.20 13.17
C ILE A 248 -16.56 -20.44 13.43
N ALA A 249 -15.98 -19.83 12.39
CA ALA A 249 -14.73 -19.07 12.48
C ALA A 249 -14.90 -17.88 13.44
N PHE A 250 -16.01 -17.15 13.33
CA PHE A 250 -16.30 -16.03 14.21
C PHE A 250 -16.47 -16.46 15.67
N ARG A 251 -17.18 -17.56 15.91
CA ARG A 251 -17.32 -18.13 17.27
C ARG A 251 -15.96 -18.51 17.86
N MET A 252 -15.10 -19.15 17.08
CA MET A 252 -13.75 -19.50 17.51
C MET A 252 -12.92 -18.25 17.90
N ALA A 253 -13.05 -17.16 17.15
CA ALA A 253 -12.41 -15.89 17.47
C ALA A 253 -12.91 -15.32 18.81
N LEU A 254 -14.21 -15.32 19.04
CA LEU A 254 -14.81 -14.88 20.34
C LEU A 254 -14.38 -15.77 21.50
N ASP A 255 -14.33 -17.08 21.30
CA ASP A 255 -13.87 -18.04 22.33
C ASP A 255 -12.38 -17.82 22.65
N ASN A 256 -11.55 -17.54 21.63
CA ASN A 256 -10.16 -17.17 21.83
C ASN A 256 -10.05 -15.87 22.65
N LEU A 257 -10.80 -14.83 22.32
CA LEU A 257 -10.79 -13.57 23.10
C LEU A 257 -11.20 -13.79 24.55
N ARG A 258 -12.25 -14.59 24.81
CA ARG A 258 -12.63 -14.95 26.19
C ARG A 258 -11.49 -15.65 26.94
N ASN A 259 -10.83 -16.58 26.29
CA ASN A 259 -9.68 -17.26 26.89
C ASN A 259 -8.52 -16.27 27.16
N ARG A 260 -8.24 -15.34 26.26
CA ARG A 260 -7.23 -14.29 26.47
C ARG A 260 -7.56 -13.42 27.67
N VAL A 261 -8.83 -13.03 27.83
CA VAL A 261 -9.29 -12.25 29.01
C VAL A 261 -9.15 -13.06 30.29
N ASN A 262 -9.60 -14.33 30.30
CA ASN A 262 -9.53 -15.20 31.48
C ASN A 262 -8.11 -15.48 31.97
N TYR A 263 -7.14 -15.49 31.06
CA TYR A 263 -5.73 -15.76 31.36
C TYR A 263 -4.85 -14.53 31.12
N ALA A 264 -5.44 -13.33 31.11
CA ALA A 264 -4.67 -12.11 30.92
C ALA A 264 -3.65 -11.94 32.04
N PRO A 265 -2.40 -11.61 31.72
CA PRO A 265 -1.41 -11.31 32.74
C PRO A 265 -1.82 -10.06 33.52
N ASP A 266 -1.36 -9.92 34.73
CA ASP A 266 -1.54 -8.69 35.49
C ASP A 266 -0.87 -7.52 34.76
N PHE A 267 -1.48 -6.34 34.83
CA PHE A 267 -1.02 -5.16 34.14
C PHE A 267 -1.02 -3.94 35.07
N ALA A 268 -0.19 -2.99 34.72
CA ALA A 268 -0.13 -1.64 35.28
C ALA A 268 0.16 -0.66 34.13
N ARG A 269 0.20 0.63 34.41
CA ARG A 269 0.37 1.67 33.37
C ARG A 269 1.59 1.50 32.47
N ASP A 270 2.66 0.89 32.98
CA ASP A 270 3.95 0.65 32.31
C ASP A 270 4.23 -0.85 32.10
N ILE A 271 3.29 -1.72 32.44
CA ILE A 271 3.41 -3.17 32.34
C ILE A 271 2.28 -3.72 31.46
N ASN A 272 2.62 -4.63 30.55
CA ASN A 272 1.66 -5.28 29.64
C ASN A 272 0.75 -4.29 28.91
N ASN A 273 1.34 -3.34 28.23
CA ASN A 273 0.67 -2.27 27.47
C ASN A 273 -0.39 -1.48 28.26
N GLY A 274 -0.25 -1.42 29.60
CA GLY A 274 -1.25 -0.74 30.42
C GLY A 274 -2.68 -1.25 30.24
N GLY A 275 -2.83 -2.53 29.93
CA GLY A 275 -4.14 -3.17 29.76
C GLY A 275 -4.91 -2.81 28.48
N GLU A 276 -4.28 -2.16 27.49
CA GLU A 276 -4.96 -1.73 26.24
C GLU A 276 -5.58 -2.90 25.49
N ASP A 277 -4.81 -4.00 25.30
CA ASP A 277 -5.26 -5.20 24.59
C ASP A 277 -6.48 -5.81 25.27
N LEU A 278 -6.47 -5.83 26.60
CA LEU A 278 -7.53 -6.34 27.44
C LEU A 278 -8.80 -5.47 27.34
N ALA A 279 -8.64 -4.15 27.43
CA ALA A 279 -9.77 -3.22 27.30
C ALA A 279 -10.44 -3.35 25.94
N TYR A 280 -9.65 -3.49 24.90
CA TYR A 280 -10.14 -3.68 23.55
C TYR A 280 -10.91 -5.00 23.42
N ALA A 281 -10.34 -6.11 23.88
CA ALA A 281 -11.00 -7.41 23.86
C ALA A 281 -12.33 -7.40 24.63
N LEU A 282 -12.37 -6.78 25.80
CA LEU A 282 -13.58 -6.62 26.59
C LEU A 282 -14.67 -5.83 25.85
N MET A 283 -14.28 -4.75 25.13
CA MET A 283 -15.20 -3.97 24.33
C MET A 283 -15.80 -4.81 23.17
N VAL A 284 -14.97 -5.58 22.47
CA VAL A 284 -15.42 -6.45 21.36
C VAL A 284 -16.37 -7.53 21.88
N LEU A 285 -15.99 -8.22 22.95
CA LEU A 285 -16.80 -9.24 23.58
C LEU A 285 -18.14 -8.68 24.08
N ALA A 286 -18.13 -7.48 24.66
CA ALA A 286 -19.35 -6.82 25.15
C ALA A 286 -20.30 -6.46 24.00
N ARG A 287 -19.78 -6.03 22.85
CA ARG A 287 -20.59 -5.74 21.66
C ARG A 287 -21.32 -6.98 21.17
N GLU A 288 -20.68 -8.12 21.22
CA GLU A 288 -21.24 -9.41 20.80
C GLU A 288 -22.05 -10.13 21.89
N GLY A 289 -22.25 -9.49 23.05
CA GLY A 289 -22.96 -10.10 24.20
C GLY A 289 -22.21 -11.29 24.80
N ALA A 290 -20.89 -11.39 24.55
CA ALA A 290 -20.02 -12.49 24.93
C ALA A 290 -19.13 -12.16 26.15
N ALA A 291 -19.16 -10.91 26.67
CA ALA A 291 -18.40 -10.51 27.83
C ALA A 291 -19.09 -10.99 29.14
N ASN A 292 -18.25 -11.38 30.10
CA ASN A 292 -18.73 -11.68 31.45
C ASN A 292 -18.87 -10.39 32.26
N MET A 293 -20.02 -10.15 32.85
CA MET A 293 -20.28 -8.97 33.67
C MET A 293 -19.41 -8.91 34.93
N GLY A 294 -19.01 -10.06 35.47
CA GLY A 294 -18.10 -10.14 36.61
C GLY A 294 -16.72 -9.57 36.25
N ASP A 295 -16.21 -9.92 35.08
CA ASP A 295 -14.91 -9.42 34.57
C ASP A 295 -14.98 -7.91 34.33
N LEU A 296 -16.03 -7.42 33.65
CA LEU A 296 -16.22 -6.01 33.40
C LEU A 296 -16.23 -5.18 34.69
N ARG A 297 -16.93 -5.66 35.74
CA ARG A 297 -16.96 -5.01 37.06
C ARG A 297 -15.59 -5.06 37.73
N TYR A 298 -14.93 -6.20 37.71
CA TYR A 298 -13.62 -6.32 38.32
C TYR A 298 -12.60 -5.33 37.70
N TYR A 299 -12.56 -5.28 36.37
CA TYR A 299 -11.64 -4.37 35.68
C TYR A 299 -12.04 -2.89 35.86
N ALA A 300 -13.30 -2.58 36.03
CA ALA A 300 -13.74 -1.22 36.31
C ALA A 300 -13.49 -0.78 37.75
N ASP A 301 -13.87 -1.63 38.73
CA ASP A 301 -13.90 -1.24 40.15
C ASP A 301 -12.50 -1.46 40.80
N VAL A 302 -11.73 -2.45 40.35
CA VAL A 302 -10.46 -2.84 40.98
C VAL A 302 -9.25 -2.36 40.16
N LYS A 303 -9.32 -2.45 38.82
CA LYS A 303 -8.20 -2.20 37.92
C LYS A 303 -8.37 -0.91 37.09
N GLY A 304 -9.43 -0.14 37.30
CA GLY A 304 -9.75 1.01 36.46
C GLY A 304 -8.63 2.06 36.37
N ASP A 305 -7.90 2.29 37.48
CA ASP A 305 -6.79 3.23 37.51
C ASP A 305 -5.47 2.71 36.90
N ASP A 306 -5.37 1.40 36.70
CA ASP A 306 -4.19 0.74 36.12
C ASP A 306 -4.18 0.87 34.58
N PHE A 307 -5.32 1.16 33.94
CA PHE A 307 -5.36 1.38 32.50
C PHE A 307 -4.55 2.64 32.09
N ALA A 308 -3.59 2.43 31.19
CA ALA A 308 -2.60 3.47 30.87
C ALA A 308 -3.18 4.64 30.07
N THR A 309 -4.13 4.36 29.19
CA THR A 309 -4.58 5.35 28.20
C THR A 309 -6.06 5.72 28.34
N PRO A 310 -6.43 6.95 27.95
CA PRO A 310 -7.84 7.33 27.84
C PRO A 310 -8.65 6.44 26.90
N LEU A 311 -8.01 5.85 25.87
CA LEU A 311 -8.64 4.94 24.93
C LEU A 311 -9.06 3.64 25.64
N ALA A 312 -8.14 3.01 26.38
CA ALA A 312 -8.45 1.79 27.14
C ALA A 312 -9.59 2.02 28.16
N ALA A 313 -9.54 3.14 28.88
CA ALA A 313 -10.60 3.52 29.81
C ALA A 313 -11.95 3.73 29.08
N ALA A 314 -11.95 4.35 27.90
CA ALA A 314 -13.15 4.56 27.10
C ALA A 314 -13.71 3.24 26.54
N GLN A 315 -12.86 2.32 26.12
CA GLN A 315 -13.24 0.98 25.65
C GLN A 315 -13.90 0.17 26.76
N LEU A 316 -13.33 0.18 27.97
CA LEU A 316 -13.94 -0.45 29.13
C LEU A 316 -15.28 0.19 29.50
N GLY A 317 -15.36 1.53 29.47
CA GLY A 317 -16.61 2.25 29.69
C GLY A 317 -17.71 1.89 28.69
N ALA A 318 -17.33 1.77 27.40
CA ALA A 318 -18.24 1.34 26.34
C ALA A 318 -18.72 -0.13 26.55
N ALA A 319 -17.83 -1.02 26.98
CA ALA A 319 -18.16 -2.39 27.30
C ALA A 319 -19.19 -2.49 28.44
N LEU A 320 -19.02 -1.70 29.51
CA LEU A 320 -19.95 -1.62 30.64
C LEU A 320 -21.31 -1.08 30.22
N ALA A 321 -21.32 0.03 29.45
CA ALA A 321 -22.56 0.64 28.98
C ALA A 321 -23.38 -0.34 28.12
N LYS A 322 -22.72 -1.09 27.23
CA LYS A 322 -23.38 -2.07 26.36
C LYS A 322 -24.02 -3.22 27.13
N ASN A 323 -23.48 -3.61 28.29
CA ASN A 323 -23.98 -4.69 29.12
C ASN A 323 -24.88 -4.21 30.29
N GLY A 324 -25.45 -3.00 30.22
CA GLY A 324 -26.37 -2.47 31.22
C GLY A 324 -25.70 -1.92 32.47
N GLY A 325 -24.38 -1.76 32.48
CA GLY A 325 -23.63 -1.21 33.60
C GLY A 325 -23.50 0.32 33.57
N ILE A 326 -24.50 1.06 33.10
CA ILE A 326 -24.45 2.53 32.89
C ILE A 326 -24.00 3.27 34.15
N GLY A 327 -24.47 2.92 35.33
CA GLY A 327 -24.08 3.55 36.60
C GLY A 327 -22.62 3.30 37.00
N ILE A 328 -21.96 2.27 36.45
CA ILE A 328 -20.54 1.94 36.65
C ILE A 328 -19.70 2.66 35.59
N ALA A 329 -20.18 2.70 34.35
CA ALA A 329 -19.51 3.40 33.24
C ALA A 329 -19.31 4.91 33.54
N GLU A 330 -20.24 5.55 34.24
CA GLU A 330 -20.16 6.95 34.65
C GLU A 330 -19.07 7.22 35.71
N ARG A 331 -18.69 6.20 36.48
CA ARG A 331 -17.66 6.30 37.53
C ARG A 331 -16.23 6.07 36.98
N THR A 332 -16.09 5.51 35.78
CA THR A 332 -14.79 5.35 35.14
C THR A 332 -14.17 6.74 34.97
N PRO A 333 -12.91 6.98 35.44
CA PRO A 333 -12.41 8.34 35.61
C PRO A 333 -12.46 9.14 34.33
N LYS A 334 -13.27 10.21 34.32
CA LYS A 334 -13.17 11.26 33.31
C LYS A 334 -11.85 11.98 33.55
N ARG A 335 -10.78 11.52 32.91
CA ARG A 335 -9.53 12.28 32.94
C ARG A 335 -9.80 13.66 32.36
N ARG A 336 -9.67 14.69 33.20
CA ARG A 336 -9.56 16.07 32.75
C ARG A 336 -8.32 16.15 31.86
N ALA A 337 -8.52 16.56 30.61
CA ALA A 337 -7.43 16.98 29.75
C ALA A 337 -6.74 18.16 30.45
N SER A 338 -5.52 17.94 30.91
CA SER A 338 -4.60 18.98 31.35
C SER A 338 -3.77 19.40 30.17
#